data_c8160895492e65b0ba39c215ed9cdfd3
#
_entry.id   c8160895492e65b0ba39c215ed9cdfd3
#
_cell.length_a   1.000
_cell.length_b   1.000
_cell.length_c   1.000
_cell.angle_alpha   90.00
_cell.angle_beta   90.00
_cell.angle_gamma   90.00
#
_symmetry.space_group_name_H-M   'P 1'
#
loop_
_entity.id
_entity.type
_entity.pdbx_description
1 polymer ?
#
loop_
_entity_poly.entity_id
_entity_poly.type
_entity_poly.pdbx_seq_one_letter_code
_entity_poly.pdbx_strand_id
1 'polypeptide(L)'
;MKKTFLAILAALLIIPFVLCACDKKSDTPVVPDVPETKEAETQAPAPENLSEVAAKLVDDYNTLLYVDNISLERDYEVEYWDEYGYVYNPITDPAFQSIGDIWDFLYDTFTTEGAQAEFPDMVNLGLDDPPYWYIMVDEEGYPAGLYGLQVGNGFSTRELNGDIEIKDKTDTSFTAICPVQYFVLDTTMTLHVVKEGSKWKIDSIDFDDLAGGEEEYYDEEYYDGEY
;
A
#
# COMPACT_ATOMS: atom_id res chain seq x y z
N MET A 1 -11.37 44.50 12.69
CA MET A 1 -10.27 45.44 12.89
C MET A 1 -8.97 44.69 12.93
N LYS A 2 -7.99 45.19 12.16
CA LYS A 2 -6.55 44.89 12.10
C LYS A 2 -6.11 43.55 11.50
N LYS A 3 -5.78 43.68 10.22
CA LYS A 3 -4.91 42.79 9.42
C LYS A 3 -3.48 42.89 9.96
N THR A 4 -2.79 41.74 10.02
CA THR A 4 -1.31 41.74 10.12
C THR A 4 -0.74 40.76 9.10
N PHE A 5 -0.18 41.30 8.05
CA PHE A 5 0.68 40.66 7.07
C PHE A 5 2.00 40.30 7.74
N LEU A 6 2.48 39.10 7.59
CA LEU A 6 3.89 38.80 7.84
C LEU A 6 4.50 38.22 6.54
N ALA A 7 5.34 39.06 5.94
CA ALA A 7 6.17 38.70 4.79
C ALA A 7 7.37 37.89 5.28
N ILE A 8 7.63 36.72 4.68
CA ILE A 8 8.86 35.95 4.90
C ILE A 8 9.77 36.11 3.69
N LEU A 9 10.92 36.65 3.99
CA LEU A 9 12.05 37.05 3.17
C LEU A 9 12.74 35.83 2.55
N ALA A 10 12.85 35.78 1.22
CA ALA A 10 13.67 34.81 0.49
C ALA A 10 15.13 35.23 0.60
N ALA A 11 15.98 34.39 1.20
CA ALA A 11 17.41 34.52 1.19
C ALA A 11 18.02 33.71 0.05
N LEU A 12 18.45 34.41 -1.02
CA LEU A 12 19.31 33.90 -2.09
C LEU A 12 20.74 33.77 -1.55
N LEU A 13 21.25 32.57 -1.48
CA LEU A 13 22.69 32.29 -1.27
C LEU A 13 23.39 32.20 -2.62
N ILE A 14 24.11 33.26 -2.98
CA ILE A 14 25.03 33.33 -4.13
C ILE A 14 26.37 32.79 -3.64
N ILE A 15 26.85 31.71 -4.23
CA ILE A 15 28.19 31.17 -4.02
C ILE A 15 29.11 31.77 -5.11
N PRO A 16 30.17 32.47 -4.75
CA PRO A 16 31.09 32.99 -5.74
C PRO A 16 32.08 31.90 -6.20
N PHE A 17 32.19 31.73 -7.51
CA PHE A 17 33.28 31.02 -8.18
C PHE A 17 34.59 31.82 -7.97
N VAL A 18 35.58 31.20 -7.34
CA VAL A 18 36.95 31.69 -7.33
C VAL A 18 37.72 30.99 -8.44
N LEU A 19 37.96 31.70 -9.54
CA LEU A 19 38.94 31.34 -10.55
C LEU A 19 40.31 31.76 -10.02
N CYS A 20 41.17 30.81 -9.70
CA CYS A 20 42.60 31.07 -9.48
C CYS A 20 43.37 30.51 -10.68
N ALA A 21 43.74 31.40 -11.59
CA ALA A 21 44.73 31.13 -12.61
C ALA A 21 46.11 31.51 -12.03
N CYS A 22 47.04 30.56 -11.98
CA CYS A 22 48.45 30.83 -11.83
C CYS A 22 49.26 29.94 -12.77
N ASP A 23 49.79 30.56 -13.80
CA ASP A 23 50.89 30.09 -14.64
C ASP A 23 52.17 30.00 -13.82
N LYS A 24 52.93 28.91 -13.93
CA LYS A 24 54.40 28.94 -14.20
C LYS A 24 55.04 27.54 -14.16
N LYS A 25 55.63 27.22 -15.33
CA LYS A 25 56.96 26.56 -15.58
C LYS A 25 57.23 25.17 -14.94
N SER A 26 57.22 24.19 -15.86
CA SER A 26 58.35 23.31 -16.22
C SER A 26 59.28 22.89 -15.09
N ASP A 27 59.10 21.66 -14.66
CA ASP A 27 60.20 20.68 -14.46
C ASP A 27 59.53 19.30 -14.43
N THR A 28 59.92 18.43 -15.35
CA THR A 28 59.37 17.09 -15.52
C THR A 28 59.97 16.13 -14.49
N PRO A 29 59.23 15.63 -13.51
CA PRO A 29 59.55 14.40 -12.81
C PRO A 29 58.90 13.22 -13.50
N VAL A 30 59.68 12.16 -13.67
CA VAL A 30 59.24 10.84 -14.12
C VAL A 30 58.04 10.37 -13.25
N VAL A 31 56.88 10.25 -13.88
CA VAL A 31 55.69 9.68 -13.26
C VAL A 31 55.87 8.16 -13.17
N PRO A 32 55.78 7.55 -11.98
CA PRO A 32 55.63 6.09 -11.87
C PRO A 32 54.32 5.66 -12.50
N ASP A 33 54.35 4.58 -13.26
CA ASP A 33 53.19 3.90 -13.85
C ASP A 33 52.12 3.68 -12.77
N VAL A 34 51.06 4.50 -12.82
CA VAL A 34 49.83 4.27 -12.05
C VAL A 34 49.09 3.17 -12.79
N PRO A 35 48.80 2.02 -12.17
CA PRO A 35 48.00 1.01 -12.82
C PRO A 35 46.64 1.62 -13.16
N GLU A 36 46.26 1.53 -14.45
CA GLU A 36 44.94 1.88 -14.92
C GLU A 36 43.89 1.17 -14.03
N THR A 37 43.25 1.93 -13.19
CA THR A 37 42.04 1.49 -12.48
C THR A 37 41.00 1.29 -13.58
N LYS A 38 40.75 0.03 -13.96
CA LYS A 38 39.59 -0.29 -14.78
C LYS A 38 38.38 0.32 -14.10
N GLU A 39 37.78 1.32 -14.76
CA GLU A 39 36.44 1.78 -14.41
C GLU A 39 35.56 0.53 -14.31
N ALA A 40 35.04 0.29 -13.12
CA ALA A 40 34.01 -0.72 -12.94
C ALA A 40 32.84 -0.30 -13.84
N GLU A 41 32.61 -1.06 -14.90
CA GLU A 41 31.40 -0.95 -15.70
C GLU A 41 30.23 -1.02 -14.71
N THR A 42 29.56 0.09 -14.51
CA THR A 42 28.29 0.13 -13.79
C THR A 42 27.33 -0.68 -14.64
N GLN A 43 27.13 -1.93 -14.29
CA GLN A 43 26.16 -2.80 -14.92
C GLN A 43 24.80 -2.09 -14.81
N ALA A 44 24.17 -1.83 -15.96
CA ALA A 44 22.79 -1.34 -15.97
C ALA A 44 21.94 -2.28 -15.11
N PRO A 45 21.02 -1.74 -14.27
CA PRO A 45 20.15 -2.58 -13.48
C PRO A 45 19.45 -3.59 -14.38
N ALA A 46 19.37 -4.84 -13.91
CA ALA A 46 18.68 -5.89 -14.64
C ALA A 46 17.24 -5.44 -14.96
N PRO A 47 16.69 -5.80 -16.11
CA PRO A 47 15.31 -5.43 -16.45
C PRO A 47 14.35 -5.97 -15.38
N GLU A 48 13.50 -5.09 -14.89
CA GLU A 48 12.50 -5.40 -13.86
C GLU A 48 11.53 -6.48 -14.37
N ASN A 49 11.34 -7.54 -13.57
CA ASN A 49 10.40 -8.61 -13.90
C ASN A 49 8.97 -8.18 -13.51
N LEU A 50 8.19 -7.72 -14.47
CA LEU A 50 6.85 -7.20 -14.23
C LEU A 50 5.85 -8.25 -13.75
N SER A 51 6.06 -9.54 -14.08
CA SER A 51 5.20 -10.61 -13.54
C SER A 51 5.43 -10.81 -12.04
N GLU A 52 6.68 -10.69 -11.56
CA GLU A 52 6.98 -10.71 -10.12
C GLU A 52 6.42 -9.48 -9.41
N VAL A 53 6.48 -8.31 -10.05
CA VAL A 53 5.84 -7.08 -9.54
C VAL A 53 4.33 -7.29 -9.40
N ALA A 54 3.67 -7.80 -10.43
CA ALA A 54 2.23 -8.06 -10.42
C ALA A 54 1.86 -9.10 -9.35
N ALA A 55 2.61 -10.20 -9.23
CA ALA A 55 2.37 -11.21 -8.20
C ALA A 55 2.45 -10.60 -6.79
N LYS A 56 3.47 -9.75 -6.54
CA LYS A 56 3.56 -9.03 -5.26
C LYS A 56 2.36 -8.11 -5.02
N LEU A 57 1.89 -7.39 -6.04
CA LEU A 57 0.73 -6.51 -5.90
C LEU A 57 -0.56 -7.30 -5.61
N VAL A 58 -0.70 -8.54 -6.13
CA VAL A 58 -1.81 -9.45 -5.76
C VAL A 58 -1.71 -9.85 -4.28
N ASP A 59 -0.51 -10.17 -3.79
CA ASP A 59 -0.30 -10.51 -2.38
C ASP A 59 -0.57 -9.30 -1.48
N ASP A 60 -0.14 -8.10 -1.88
CA ASP A 60 -0.41 -6.86 -1.15
C ASP A 60 -1.93 -6.54 -1.14
N TYR A 61 -2.62 -6.75 -2.26
CA TYR A 61 -4.08 -6.63 -2.35
C TYR A 61 -4.79 -7.60 -1.38
N ASN A 62 -4.37 -8.86 -1.36
CA ASN A 62 -4.91 -9.85 -0.41
C ASN A 62 -4.68 -9.42 1.04
N THR A 63 -3.53 -8.84 1.37
CA THR A 63 -3.27 -8.28 2.70
C THR A 63 -4.25 -7.16 3.04
N LEU A 64 -4.54 -6.26 2.08
CA LEU A 64 -5.54 -5.21 2.27
C LEU A 64 -6.96 -5.77 2.47
N LEU A 65 -7.32 -6.88 1.82
CA LEU A 65 -8.59 -7.57 2.09
C LEU A 65 -8.67 -8.09 3.53
N TYR A 66 -7.55 -8.57 4.13
CA TYR A 66 -7.51 -8.93 5.55
C TYR A 66 -7.74 -7.72 6.46
N VAL A 67 -7.12 -6.58 6.12
CA VAL A 67 -7.31 -5.33 6.86
C VAL A 67 -8.75 -4.85 6.72
N ASP A 68 -9.27 -4.77 5.49
CA ASP A 68 -10.61 -4.28 5.18
C ASP A 68 -11.72 -5.09 5.89
N ASN A 69 -11.54 -6.39 5.99
CA ASN A 69 -12.48 -7.29 6.68
C ASN A 69 -12.18 -7.46 8.17
N ILE A 70 -11.33 -6.62 8.75
CA ILE A 70 -10.96 -6.62 10.18
C ILE A 70 -10.48 -8.01 10.64
N SER A 71 -9.76 -8.71 9.77
CA SER A 71 -9.32 -10.10 9.98
C SER A 71 -7.83 -10.22 10.33
N LEU A 72 -7.18 -9.12 10.68
CA LEU A 72 -5.79 -9.11 11.18
C LEU A 72 -5.67 -9.95 12.43
N GLU A 73 -4.49 -10.53 12.65
CA GLU A 73 -4.18 -11.31 13.85
C GLU A 73 -4.32 -10.45 15.11
N ARG A 74 -5.01 -10.98 16.12
CA ARG A 74 -5.37 -10.25 17.34
C ARG A 74 -5.37 -11.13 18.58
N ASP A 75 -5.26 -10.49 19.75
CA ASP A 75 -5.40 -11.14 21.04
C ASP A 75 -6.86 -11.06 21.53
N TYR A 76 -7.59 -12.16 21.39
CA TYR A 76 -8.98 -12.26 21.82
C TYR A 76 -9.14 -12.42 23.35
N GLU A 77 -8.06 -12.55 24.12
CA GLU A 77 -8.13 -12.61 25.60
C GLU A 77 -8.27 -11.20 26.20
N VAL A 78 -7.95 -10.17 25.43
CA VAL A 78 -8.08 -8.76 25.83
C VAL A 78 -9.23 -8.12 25.09
N GLU A 79 -10.24 -7.64 25.82
CA GLU A 79 -11.39 -6.92 25.30
C GLU A 79 -11.39 -5.48 25.79
N TYR A 80 -11.42 -4.53 24.86
CA TYR A 80 -11.66 -3.13 25.13
C TYR A 80 -13.09 -2.76 24.71
N TRP A 81 -13.85 -2.15 25.62
CA TRP A 81 -15.22 -1.72 25.38
C TRP A 81 -15.25 -0.20 25.26
N ASP A 82 -15.69 0.31 24.11
CA ASP A 82 -15.87 1.74 23.93
C ASP A 82 -17.12 2.27 24.66
N GLU A 83 -17.31 3.59 24.61
CA GLU A 83 -18.46 4.27 25.25
C GLU A 83 -19.82 3.92 24.61
N TYR A 84 -19.80 3.35 23.39
CA TYR A 84 -21.01 2.92 22.66
C TYR A 84 -21.32 1.45 22.88
N GLY A 85 -20.45 0.70 23.56
CA GLY A 85 -20.60 -0.72 23.85
C GLY A 85 -20.08 -1.67 22.76
N TYR A 86 -19.27 -1.16 21.85
CA TYR A 86 -18.55 -2.00 20.88
C TYR A 86 -17.31 -2.62 21.51
N VAL A 87 -16.99 -3.84 21.09
CA VAL A 87 -15.86 -4.60 21.60
C VAL A 87 -14.72 -4.61 20.59
N TYR A 88 -13.52 -4.32 21.06
CA TYR A 88 -12.31 -4.29 20.26
C TYR A 88 -11.23 -5.19 20.88
N ASN A 89 -10.41 -5.80 20.02
CA ASN A 89 -9.28 -6.60 20.46
C ASN A 89 -7.96 -6.03 19.90
N PRO A 90 -6.86 -6.07 20.69
CA PRO A 90 -5.58 -5.57 20.22
C PRO A 90 -5.07 -6.37 19.03
N ILE A 91 -4.62 -5.67 18.01
CA ILE A 91 -3.97 -6.24 16.83
C ILE A 91 -2.56 -6.68 17.21
N THR A 92 -2.21 -7.93 16.93
CA THR A 92 -0.90 -8.51 17.21
C THR A 92 0.01 -8.61 16.00
N ASP A 93 -0.54 -8.35 14.80
CA ASP A 93 0.23 -8.31 13.56
C ASP A 93 1.31 -7.21 13.62
N PRO A 94 2.60 -7.54 13.52
CA PRO A 94 3.69 -6.56 13.65
C PRO A 94 3.75 -5.54 12.50
N ALA A 95 3.09 -5.79 11.37
CA ALA A 95 3.04 -4.88 10.24
C ALA A 95 2.05 -3.72 10.45
N PHE A 96 1.07 -3.90 11.35
CA PHE A 96 -0.02 -2.94 11.56
C PHE A 96 -0.15 -2.60 13.04
N GLN A 97 0.62 -1.62 13.49
CA GLN A 97 0.62 -1.16 14.89
C GLN A 97 -0.15 0.15 15.08
N SER A 98 -0.54 0.80 13.98
CA SER A 98 -1.28 2.05 13.98
C SER A 98 -2.17 2.17 12.73
N ILE A 99 -3.15 3.08 12.77
CA ILE A 99 -3.93 3.47 11.58
C ILE A 99 -3.00 4.03 10.48
N GLY A 100 -1.92 4.70 10.87
CA GLY A 100 -0.91 5.20 9.95
C GLY A 100 -0.24 4.07 9.15
N ASP A 101 0.07 2.94 9.77
CA ASP A 101 0.67 1.79 9.07
C ASP A 101 -0.31 1.21 8.03
N ILE A 102 -1.61 1.21 8.33
CA ILE A 102 -2.65 0.78 7.37
C ILE A 102 -2.66 1.71 6.16
N TRP A 103 -2.68 3.04 6.38
CA TRP A 103 -2.65 4.01 5.29
C TRP A 103 -1.35 3.95 4.48
N ASP A 104 -0.21 3.82 5.15
CA ASP A 104 1.08 3.70 4.47
C ASP A 104 1.10 2.46 3.56
N PHE A 105 0.60 1.32 4.02
CA PHE A 105 0.50 0.11 3.23
C PHE A 105 -0.50 0.24 2.07
N LEU A 106 -1.66 0.84 2.32
CA LEU A 106 -2.69 1.10 1.30
C LEU A 106 -2.13 1.96 0.17
N TYR A 107 -1.51 3.10 0.52
CA TYR A 107 -0.97 4.03 -0.48
C TYR A 107 0.39 3.61 -1.06
N ASP A 108 1.07 2.63 -0.48
CA ASP A 108 2.20 1.97 -1.10
C ASP A 108 1.76 0.96 -2.18
N THR A 109 0.57 0.38 -2.02
CA THR A 109 0.00 -0.62 -2.93
C THR A 109 -0.83 0.02 -4.06
N PHE A 110 -1.62 1.05 -3.74
CA PHE A 110 -2.54 1.70 -4.66
C PHE A 110 -2.16 3.16 -4.97
N THR A 111 -2.61 3.66 -6.13
CA THR A 111 -2.75 5.11 -6.32
C THR A 111 -3.81 5.67 -5.39
N THR A 112 -3.86 7.00 -5.23
CA THR A 112 -4.92 7.62 -4.40
C THR A 112 -6.31 7.33 -4.96
N GLU A 113 -6.47 7.41 -6.28
CA GLU A 113 -7.71 7.13 -6.99
C GLU A 113 -8.09 5.65 -6.86
N GLY A 114 -7.14 4.73 -7.04
CA GLY A 114 -7.35 3.29 -6.89
C GLY A 114 -7.74 2.92 -5.45
N ALA A 115 -7.06 3.47 -4.45
CA ALA A 115 -7.39 3.26 -3.04
C ALA A 115 -8.82 3.72 -2.72
N GLN A 116 -9.22 4.91 -3.23
CA GLN A 116 -10.56 5.43 -3.01
C GLN A 116 -11.65 4.60 -3.68
N ALA A 117 -11.35 3.97 -4.83
CA ALA A 117 -12.29 3.12 -5.55
C ALA A 117 -12.47 1.75 -4.88
N GLU A 118 -11.36 1.10 -4.48
CA GLU A 118 -11.38 -0.27 -3.98
C GLU A 118 -11.62 -0.36 -2.47
N PHE A 119 -11.12 0.60 -1.69
CA PHE A 119 -11.14 0.59 -0.23
C PHE A 119 -11.59 1.94 0.36
N PRO A 120 -12.79 2.45 0.00
CA PRO A 120 -13.27 3.77 0.46
C PRO A 120 -13.32 3.87 1.99
N ASP A 121 -13.67 2.80 2.69
CA ASP A 121 -13.78 2.77 4.15
C ASP A 121 -12.41 2.81 4.82
N MET A 122 -11.39 2.17 4.24
CA MET A 122 -10.01 2.26 4.74
C MET A 122 -9.40 3.65 4.53
N VAL A 123 -9.75 4.34 3.45
CA VAL A 123 -9.32 5.73 3.22
C VAL A 123 -9.87 6.65 4.29
N ASN A 124 -11.06 6.35 4.82
CA ASN A 124 -11.78 7.14 5.81
C ASN A 124 -11.66 6.61 7.25
N LEU A 125 -10.74 5.68 7.55
CA LEU A 125 -10.57 5.11 8.88
C LEU A 125 -10.48 6.21 9.97
N GLY A 126 -11.33 6.08 11.00
CA GLY A 126 -11.38 7.00 12.13
C GLY A 126 -12.04 8.35 11.84
N LEU A 127 -12.63 8.56 10.65
CA LEU A 127 -13.34 9.79 10.27
C LEU A 127 -14.86 9.64 10.28
N ASP A 128 -15.36 8.41 10.30
CA ASP A 128 -16.78 8.08 10.26
C ASP A 128 -17.40 8.02 11.66
N ASP A 129 -18.73 7.85 11.71
CA ASP A 129 -19.47 7.59 12.94
C ASP A 129 -19.22 6.16 13.46
N PRO A 130 -19.25 5.91 14.79
CA PRO A 130 -19.09 4.57 15.34
C PRO A 130 -20.11 3.57 14.75
N PRO A 131 -19.76 2.27 14.65
CA PRO A 131 -18.51 1.68 15.13
C PRO A 131 -17.33 1.95 14.22
N TYR A 132 -16.21 2.35 14.79
CA TYR A 132 -14.95 2.44 14.04
C TYR A 132 -14.40 1.03 13.78
N TRP A 133 -13.86 0.76 12.60
CA TRP A 133 -13.26 -0.55 12.31
C TRP A 133 -11.98 -0.77 13.09
N TYR A 134 -11.19 0.30 13.26
CA TYR A 134 -9.96 0.32 14.05
C TYR A 134 -9.91 1.55 14.95
N ILE A 135 -9.37 1.37 16.13
CA ILE A 135 -9.12 2.46 17.10
C ILE A 135 -7.72 2.36 17.67
N MET A 136 -7.18 3.49 18.14
CA MET A 136 -5.96 3.52 18.94
C MET A 136 -6.34 3.56 20.42
N VAL A 137 -5.83 2.61 21.20
CA VAL A 137 -6.02 2.55 22.65
C VAL A 137 -4.71 2.91 23.35
N ASP A 138 -4.76 3.83 24.30
CA ASP A 138 -3.66 4.20 25.21
C ASP A 138 -4.27 4.54 26.58
N GLU A 139 -4.90 3.55 27.21
CA GLU A 139 -5.58 3.65 28.50
C GLU A 139 -4.97 2.72 29.55
N GLU A 140 -4.98 3.14 30.81
CA GLU A 140 -4.46 2.35 31.91
C GLU A 140 -5.22 1.03 32.06
N GLY A 141 -4.48 -0.09 32.04
CA GLY A 141 -5.04 -1.45 32.15
C GLY A 141 -5.16 -2.17 30.81
N TYR A 142 -4.90 -1.50 29.70
CA TYR A 142 -4.90 -2.10 28.36
C TYR A 142 -3.54 -1.97 27.68
N PRO A 143 -3.12 -2.94 26.85
CA PRO A 143 -1.96 -2.78 25.98
C PRO A 143 -2.17 -1.57 25.05
N ALA A 144 -1.19 -0.64 25.02
CA ALA A 144 -1.26 0.47 24.08
C ALA A 144 -1.05 -0.03 22.65
N GLY A 145 -1.87 0.45 21.69
CA GLY A 145 -1.73 0.10 20.27
C GLY A 145 -3.00 0.15 19.46
N LEU A 146 -2.97 -0.49 18.30
CA LEU A 146 -4.09 -0.62 17.38
C LEU A 146 -5.03 -1.74 17.84
N TYR A 147 -6.32 -1.45 17.84
CA TYR A 147 -7.37 -2.42 18.14
C TYR A 147 -8.36 -2.51 16.99
N GLY A 148 -8.78 -3.73 16.64
CA GLY A 148 -9.79 -3.98 15.64
C GLY A 148 -11.13 -4.36 16.27
N LEU A 149 -12.22 -3.88 15.67
CA LEU A 149 -13.60 -4.20 16.08
C LEU A 149 -13.81 -5.71 16.06
N GLN A 150 -14.44 -6.27 17.10
CA GLN A 150 -14.75 -7.68 17.18
C GLN A 150 -16.01 -7.99 16.32
N VAL A 151 -15.78 -8.22 15.04
CA VAL A 151 -16.82 -8.67 14.09
C VAL A 151 -16.34 -9.92 13.38
N GLY A 152 -17.27 -10.79 13.03
CA GLY A 152 -16.98 -12.03 12.29
C GLY A 152 -17.37 -11.84 10.83
N ASN A 153 -16.51 -11.26 10.02
CA ASN A 153 -16.72 -11.19 8.58
C ASN A 153 -15.90 -12.29 7.91
N GLY A 154 -16.57 -13.13 7.14
CA GLY A 154 -15.90 -14.07 6.24
C GLY A 154 -15.48 -13.31 4.98
N PHE A 155 -14.24 -13.49 4.54
CA PHE A 155 -13.77 -13.00 3.25
C PHE A 155 -12.93 -14.08 2.58
N SER A 156 -12.64 -13.88 1.29
CA SER A 156 -11.78 -14.79 0.55
C SER A 156 -10.71 -14.02 -0.20
N THR A 157 -9.50 -14.54 -0.14
CA THR A 157 -8.36 -14.06 -0.90
C THR A 157 -8.49 -14.38 -2.39
N ARG A 158 -7.66 -13.73 -3.20
CA ARG A 158 -7.48 -14.01 -4.62
C ARG A 158 -6.16 -14.76 -4.79
N GLU A 159 -6.21 -16.09 -4.77
CA GLU A 159 -5.00 -16.91 -4.88
C GLU A 159 -4.60 -17.07 -6.35
N LEU A 160 -3.36 -16.71 -6.69
CA LEU A 160 -2.84 -16.91 -8.04
C LEU A 160 -2.83 -18.42 -8.37
N ASN A 161 -3.45 -18.80 -9.48
CA ASN A 161 -3.57 -20.20 -9.92
C ASN A 161 -3.06 -20.44 -11.34
N GLY A 162 -2.32 -19.49 -11.91
CA GLY A 162 -1.75 -19.57 -13.26
C GLY A 162 -0.66 -18.54 -13.52
N ASP A 163 -0.14 -18.56 -14.76
CA ASP A 163 0.89 -17.61 -15.20
C ASP A 163 0.28 -16.23 -15.44
N ILE A 164 0.95 -15.18 -14.97
CA ILE A 164 0.56 -13.79 -15.18
C ILE A 164 0.97 -13.34 -16.57
N GLU A 165 0.02 -12.85 -17.36
CA GLU A 165 0.27 -12.25 -18.67
C GLU A 165 0.42 -10.73 -18.53
N ILE A 166 1.54 -10.16 -19.01
CA ILE A 166 1.76 -8.70 -19.04
C ILE A 166 1.41 -8.14 -20.41
N LYS A 167 0.53 -7.14 -20.44
CA LYS A 167 0.10 -6.41 -21.64
C LYS A 167 0.35 -4.90 -21.51
N ASP A 168 0.23 -4.19 -22.61
CA ASP A 168 0.24 -2.71 -22.72
C ASP A 168 1.39 -2.03 -21.96
N LYS A 169 2.56 -2.69 -21.97
CA LYS A 169 3.75 -2.25 -21.24
C LYS A 169 4.33 -0.96 -21.82
N THR A 170 4.52 0.02 -20.93
CA THR A 170 5.30 1.25 -21.16
C THR A 170 6.41 1.39 -20.09
N ASP A 171 7.11 2.50 -20.04
CA ASP A 171 8.09 2.79 -18.98
C ASP A 171 7.43 3.09 -17.63
N THR A 172 6.15 3.48 -17.64
CA THR A 172 5.40 3.96 -16.45
C THR A 172 4.08 3.24 -16.21
N SER A 173 3.71 2.27 -17.02
CA SER A 173 2.47 1.51 -16.83
C SER A 173 2.53 0.13 -17.49
N PHE A 174 1.71 -0.78 -17.01
CA PHE A 174 1.41 -2.05 -17.65
C PHE A 174 0.05 -2.59 -17.17
N THR A 175 -0.51 -3.52 -17.92
CA THR A 175 -1.68 -4.29 -17.52
C THR A 175 -1.22 -5.72 -17.21
N ALA A 176 -1.62 -6.26 -16.05
CA ALA A 176 -1.36 -7.63 -15.67
C ALA A 176 -2.67 -8.42 -15.64
N ILE A 177 -2.73 -9.50 -16.40
CA ILE A 177 -3.85 -10.44 -16.38
C ILE A 177 -3.45 -11.59 -15.48
N CYS A 178 -4.11 -11.71 -14.34
CA CYS A 178 -3.79 -12.61 -13.26
C CYS A 178 -4.88 -13.67 -13.13
N PRO A 179 -4.67 -14.91 -13.56
CA PRO A 179 -5.55 -16.01 -13.22
C PRO A 179 -5.56 -16.19 -11.70
N VAL A 180 -6.74 -16.14 -11.09
CA VAL A 180 -6.88 -16.28 -9.63
C VAL A 180 -8.01 -17.25 -9.29
N GLN A 181 -7.90 -17.87 -8.13
CA GLN A 181 -8.98 -18.61 -7.51
C GLN A 181 -9.63 -17.73 -6.43
N TYR A 182 -10.94 -17.62 -6.49
CA TYR A 182 -11.78 -16.99 -5.47
C TYR A 182 -12.75 -18.03 -4.91
N PHE A 183 -12.59 -18.40 -3.62
CA PHE A 183 -13.20 -19.59 -3.05
C PHE A 183 -12.86 -20.85 -3.87
N VAL A 184 -13.86 -21.37 -4.61
CA VAL A 184 -13.71 -22.54 -5.48
C VAL A 184 -13.85 -22.20 -6.96
N LEU A 185 -13.95 -20.92 -7.28
CA LEU A 185 -14.15 -20.43 -8.65
C LEU A 185 -12.84 -19.90 -9.23
N ASP A 186 -12.48 -20.41 -10.39
CA ASP A 186 -11.39 -19.82 -11.19
C ASP A 186 -11.93 -18.59 -11.92
N THR A 187 -11.24 -17.48 -11.81
CA THR A 187 -11.56 -16.22 -12.47
C THR A 187 -10.30 -15.49 -12.91
N THR A 188 -10.46 -14.35 -13.54
CA THR A 188 -9.35 -13.50 -13.94
C THR A 188 -9.46 -12.14 -13.25
N MET A 189 -8.37 -11.74 -12.62
CA MET A 189 -8.20 -10.39 -12.09
C MET A 189 -7.26 -9.62 -13.01
N THR A 190 -7.70 -8.50 -13.53
CA THR A 190 -6.90 -7.60 -14.36
C THR A 190 -6.45 -6.40 -13.54
N LEU A 191 -5.13 -6.27 -13.33
CA LEU A 191 -4.54 -5.12 -12.67
C LEU A 191 -4.09 -4.09 -13.70
N HIS A 192 -4.55 -2.86 -13.56
CA HIS A 192 -3.97 -1.70 -14.25
C HIS A 192 -2.94 -1.08 -13.32
N VAL A 193 -1.67 -1.12 -13.71
CA VAL A 193 -0.55 -0.76 -12.86
C VAL A 193 0.19 0.43 -13.43
N VAL A 194 0.46 1.42 -12.58
CA VAL A 194 1.22 2.62 -12.93
C VAL A 194 2.42 2.81 -12.01
N LYS A 195 3.40 3.56 -12.48
CA LYS A 195 4.62 3.85 -11.72
C LYS A 195 4.57 5.26 -11.13
N GLU A 196 4.51 5.37 -9.82
CA GLU A 196 4.62 6.63 -9.10
C GLU A 196 6.00 6.73 -8.43
N GLY A 197 6.83 7.64 -8.93
CA GLY A 197 8.23 7.72 -8.51
C GLY A 197 9.01 6.45 -8.87
N SER A 198 9.43 5.69 -7.86
CA SER A 198 10.13 4.41 -8.04
C SER A 198 9.27 3.18 -7.77
N LYS A 199 8.01 3.36 -7.35
CA LYS A 199 7.11 2.27 -6.96
C LYS A 199 6.06 2.01 -8.03
N TRP A 200 5.75 0.73 -8.25
CA TRP A 200 4.59 0.31 -9.01
C TRP A 200 3.39 0.21 -8.08
N LYS A 201 2.24 0.73 -8.54
CA LYS A 201 1.00 0.77 -7.78
C LYS A 201 -0.18 0.35 -8.64
N ILE A 202 -1.17 -0.22 -8.01
CA ILE A 202 -2.45 -0.53 -8.63
C ILE A 202 -3.24 0.77 -8.81
N ASP A 203 -3.65 1.06 -10.03
CA ASP A 203 -4.52 2.20 -10.38
C ASP A 203 -5.99 1.78 -10.39
N SER A 204 -6.27 0.60 -10.93
CA SER A 204 -7.59 -0.02 -10.88
C SER A 204 -7.50 -1.53 -11.01
N ILE A 205 -8.57 -2.21 -10.60
CA ILE A 205 -8.75 -3.65 -10.74
C ILE A 205 -10.06 -3.91 -11.48
N ASP A 206 -9.99 -4.82 -12.47
CA ASP A 206 -11.17 -5.37 -13.10
C ASP A 206 -11.22 -6.87 -12.84
N PHE A 207 -12.40 -7.40 -12.60
CA PHE A 207 -12.64 -8.84 -12.55
C PHE A 207 -13.45 -9.25 -13.79
N ASP A 208 -13.02 -10.30 -14.46
CA ASP A 208 -13.89 -10.93 -15.45
C ASP A 208 -15.16 -11.39 -14.71
N ASP A 209 -16.32 -10.99 -15.23
CA ASP A 209 -17.60 -11.22 -14.60
C ASP A 209 -17.64 -12.63 -14.00
N LEU A 210 -17.82 -12.70 -12.69
CA LEU A 210 -18.32 -13.88 -12.02
C LEU A 210 -19.77 -14.05 -12.51
N ALA A 211 -19.91 -14.24 -13.85
CA ALA A 211 -21.17 -14.26 -14.55
C ALA A 211 -22.04 -15.38 -13.95
N GLY A 212 -22.89 -15.01 -13.02
CA GLY A 212 -24.01 -15.81 -12.58
C GLY A 212 -24.07 -16.24 -11.12
N GLY A 213 -23.35 -15.58 -10.17
CA GLY A 213 -23.33 -16.03 -8.77
C GLY A 213 -23.90 -15.09 -7.70
N GLU A 214 -24.01 -13.80 -7.96
CA GLU A 214 -24.36 -12.85 -6.88
C GLU A 214 -25.83 -12.45 -6.76
N GLU A 215 -26.71 -12.85 -7.68
CA GLU A 215 -28.13 -12.49 -7.59
C GLU A 215 -29.07 -13.58 -7.00
N GLU A 216 -28.59 -14.77 -6.66
CA GLU A 216 -29.48 -15.88 -6.26
C GLU A 216 -29.30 -16.42 -4.84
N TYR A 217 -28.50 -15.82 -3.96
CA TYR A 217 -28.26 -16.37 -2.61
C TYR A 217 -28.85 -15.56 -1.45
N TYR A 218 -29.63 -14.53 -1.69
CA TYR A 218 -30.51 -13.96 -0.67
C TYR A 218 -31.95 -14.30 -1.00
N ASP A 219 -32.27 -15.59 -0.91
CA ASP A 219 -33.68 -16.03 -0.80
C ASP A 219 -34.16 -15.60 0.59
N GLU A 220 -35.08 -14.62 0.63
CA GLU A 220 -35.74 -14.08 1.81
C GLU A 220 -36.71 -15.10 2.43
N GLU A 221 -36.34 -16.35 2.61
CA GLU A 221 -37.15 -17.37 3.26
C GLU A 221 -36.50 -17.93 4.52
N TYR A 222 -36.27 -17.10 5.55
CA TYR A 222 -36.17 -17.66 6.90
C TYR A 222 -36.36 -16.59 7.97
N TYR A 223 -37.60 -16.12 8.19
CA TYR A 223 -38.08 -15.73 9.51
C TYR A 223 -39.59 -15.46 9.45
N ASP A 224 -40.37 -16.54 9.28
CA ASP A 224 -41.74 -16.57 9.76
C ASP A 224 -41.80 -17.60 10.90
N GLY A 225 -41.47 -17.15 12.09
CA GLY A 225 -41.44 -17.87 13.34
C GLY A 225 -42.26 -17.12 14.38
N GLU A 226 -43.54 -17.38 14.39
CA GLU A 226 -44.45 -17.03 15.51
C GLU A 226 -43.83 -17.46 16.86
N TYR A 227 -43.70 -16.51 17.79
CA TYR A 227 -43.88 -16.73 19.24
C TYR A 227 -44.62 -15.55 19.84
#